data_8debe892e3727a65d139d7a99335e049
#
_entry.id   8debe892e3727a65d139d7a99335e049
#
_cell.length_a   1.000
_cell.length_b   1.000
_cell.length_c   1.000
_cell.angle_alpha   90.00
_cell.angle_beta   90.00
_cell.angle_gamma   90.00
#
_symmetry.space_group_name_H-M   'P 1'
#
loop_
_entity.id
_entity.type
_entity.pdbx_description
1 polymer ?
#
loop_
_entity_poly.entity_id
_entity_poly.type
_entity_poly.pdbx_seq_one_letter_code
_entity_poly.pdbx_strand_id
1 'polypeptide(L)'
;MRDAGSEFAWTFTGGQEVASGYRTWTGACTPATDKIVQYGEFVLLDLHGMYGLMLGDVSHNAIMGQPDADQRKVIDAYVKTCERIVEVMRPGKTLGEVGKNVREFVVRNGWDKFIRGFGHGIGHAGHEWYPTLTDVKIPHCTNPDYVIEPNYMQMIAVTANQVGVGGLRMERPLLITETGNELLSKMPFEPWVIER
;
A
#
# COMPACT_ATOMS: atom_id res chain seq x y z
N MET A 1 -9.28 4.17 -17.67
CA MET A 1 -8.94 2.75 -17.41
C MET A 1 -9.11 1.90 -18.68
N ARG A 2 -10.30 1.81 -19.29
CA ARG A 2 -10.50 1.01 -20.51
C ARG A 2 -9.63 1.47 -21.68
N ASP A 3 -9.53 2.76 -21.89
CA ASP A 3 -8.67 3.33 -22.96
C ASP A 3 -7.17 3.06 -22.72
N ALA A 4 -6.79 2.71 -21.50
CA ALA A 4 -5.44 2.29 -21.11
C ALA A 4 -5.26 0.75 -21.09
N GLY A 5 -6.25 -0.01 -21.59
CA GLY A 5 -6.16 -1.46 -21.75
C GLY A 5 -6.80 -2.31 -20.66
N SER A 6 -7.49 -1.73 -19.67
CA SER A 6 -8.25 -2.53 -18.70
C SER A 6 -9.48 -3.17 -19.36
N GLU A 7 -9.68 -4.46 -19.15
CA GLU A 7 -10.83 -5.22 -19.67
C GLU A 7 -12.15 -4.78 -19.01
N PHE A 8 -12.09 -4.33 -17.75
CA PHE A 8 -13.25 -3.88 -16.97
C PHE A 8 -13.06 -2.44 -16.48
N ALA A 9 -14.15 -1.69 -16.38
CA ALA A 9 -14.14 -0.32 -15.90
C ALA A 9 -13.97 -0.22 -14.36
N TRP A 10 -14.29 -1.29 -13.64
CA TRP A 10 -14.15 -1.46 -12.19
C TRP A 10 -13.96 -2.94 -11.88
N THR A 11 -13.47 -3.23 -10.70
CA THR A 11 -13.16 -4.58 -10.25
C THR A 11 -14.01 -4.99 -9.05
N PHE A 12 -13.99 -6.28 -8.72
CA PHE A 12 -14.77 -6.83 -7.60
C PHE A 12 -14.35 -6.31 -6.23
N THR A 13 -13.26 -5.54 -6.14
CA THR A 13 -12.69 -5.07 -4.87
C THR A 13 -13.05 -3.63 -4.50
N GLY A 14 -14.06 -3.05 -5.13
CA GLY A 14 -14.59 -1.77 -4.67
C GLY A 14 -14.50 -0.61 -5.66
N GLY A 15 -13.83 -0.79 -6.76
CA GLY A 15 -13.77 0.22 -7.82
C GLY A 15 -12.68 1.28 -7.61
N GLN A 16 -12.84 2.39 -8.29
CA GLN A 16 -11.90 3.50 -8.25
C GLN A 16 -12.19 4.37 -7.02
N GLU A 17 -11.18 4.61 -6.21
CA GLU A 17 -11.34 5.35 -4.96
C GLU A 17 -10.54 6.65 -5.02
N VAL A 18 -11.18 7.72 -4.59
CA VAL A 18 -10.56 9.05 -4.50
C VAL A 18 -10.94 9.69 -3.18
N ALA A 19 -9.96 10.01 -2.37
CA ALA A 19 -10.15 10.67 -1.09
C ALA A 19 -9.21 11.86 -0.94
N SER A 20 -9.63 12.91 -0.24
CA SER A 20 -8.76 14.03 0.09
C SER A 20 -9.01 14.58 1.48
N GLY A 21 -7.99 15.21 2.06
CA GLY A 21 -8.03 15.85 3.36
C GLY A 21 -8.45 14.90 4.48
N TYR A 22 -9.45 15.28 5.27
CA TYR A 22 -9.91 14.48 6.42
C TYR A 22 -10.34 13.06 6.05
N ARG A 23 -10.75 12.83 4.80
CA ARG A 23 -11.15 11.50 4.33
C ARG A 23 -9.98 10.53 4.21
N THR A 24 -8.74 11.02 4.19
CA THR A 24 -7.53 10.19 4.20
C THR A 24 -7.09 9.78 5.62
N TRP A 25 -7.66 10.37 6.68
CA TRP A 25 -7.22 10.14 8.07
C TRP A 25 -7.42 8.72 8.56
N THR A 26 -8.36 8.01 7.99
CA THR A 26 -8.61 6.61 8.34
C THR A 26 -7.69 5.65 7.58
N GLY A 27 -7.01 6.14 6.54
CA GLY A 27 -6.25 5.31 5.60
C GLY A 27 -7.12 4.35 4.80
N ALA A 28 -8.43 4.48 4.93
CA ALA A 28 -9.39 3.65 4.23
C ALA A 28 -9.67 4.21 2.83
N CYS A 29 -9.93 3.32 1.94
CA CYS A 29 -10.44 3.59 0.62
C CYS A 29 -11.90 4.03 0.72
N THR A 30 -12.21 5.14 0.10
CA THR A 30 -13.56 5.70 0.13
C THR A 30 -13.95 6.19 -1.26
N PRO A 31 -15.20 5.97 -1.69
CA PRO A 31 -15.66 6.44 -3.00
C PRO A 31 -15.51 7.96 -3.10
N ALA A 32 -15.35 8.43 -4.33
CA ALA A 32 -15.29 9.86 -4.61
C ALA A 32 -16.58 10.57 -4.15
N THR A 33 -16.43 11.82 -3.76
CA THR A 33 -17.54 12.71 -3.38
C THR A 33 -17.38 14.07 -4.07
N ASP A 34 -18.29 14.97 -3.82
CA ASP A 34 -18.26 16.37 -4.24
C ASP A 34 -17.31 17.25 -3.40
N LYS A 35 -16.56 16.66 -2.46
CA LYS A 35 -15.55 17.39 -1.69
C LYS A 35 -14.50 17.99 -2.62
N ILE A 36 -14.34 19.31 -2.54
CA ILE A 36 -13.32 20.04 -3.26
C ILE A 36 -11.99 19.89 -2.52
N VAL A 37 -10.95 19.47 -3.23
CA VAL A 37 -9.56 19.36 -2.71
C VAL A 37 -9.05 20.74 -2.33
N GLN A 38 -8.44 20.84 -1.15
CA GLN A 38 -7.86 22.08 -0.64
C GLN A 38 -6.34 22.04 -0.69
N TYR A 39 -5.72 23.22 -0.70
CA TYR A 39 -4.26 23.34 -0.55
C TYR A 39 -3.83 22.83 0.83
N GLY A 40 -2.71 22.10 0.87
CA GLY A 40 -2.21 21.43 2.08
C GLY A 40 -2.79 20.03 2.33
N GLU A 41 -3.75 19.56 1.52
CA GLU A 41 -4.35 18.24 1.72
C GLU A 41 -3.60 17.14 0.97
N PHE A 42 -3.54 15.95 1.61
CA PHE A 42 -3.27 14.72 0.86
C PHE A 42 -4.46 14.36 -0.03
N VAL A 43 -4.15 13.82 -1.20
CA VAL A 43 -5.09 13.19 -2.12
C VAL A 43 -4.67 11.76 -2.33
N LEU A 44 -5.56 10.82 -2.09
CA LEU A 44 -5.37 9.40 -2.34
C LEU A 44 -6.11 9.02 -3.61
N LEU A 45 -5.43 8.32 -4.50
CA LEU A 45 -5.97 7.75 -5.73
C LEU A 45 -5.72 6.25 -5.68
N ASP A 46 -6.77 5.45 -5.66
CA ASP A 46 -6.69 3.99 -5.66
C ASP A 46 -7.36 3.46 -6.93
N LEU A 47 -6.56 2.86 -7.80
CA LEU A 47 -6.93 2.54 -9.16
C LEU A 47 -6.69 1.06 -9.44
N HIS A 48 -7.75 0.38 -9.84
CA HIS A 48 -7.69 -1.02 -10.22
C HIS A 48 -7.85 -1.20 -11.72
N GLY A 49 -7.05 -2.06 -12.30
CA GLY A 49 -7.16 -2.50 -13.69
C GLY A 49 -7.25 -4.01 -13.78
N MET A 50 -7.73 -4.54 -14.88
CA MET A 50 -7.77 -5.99 -15.13
C MET A 50 -7.32 -6.28 -16.55
N TYR A 51 -6.45 -7.28 -16.69
CA TYR A 51 -6.01 -7.80 -17.98
C TYR A 51 -5.78 -9.31 -17.88
N GLY A 52 -6.33 -10.09 -18.82
CA GLY A 52 -6.24 -11.55 -18.80
C GLY A 52 -6.81 -12.18 -17.52
N LEU A 53 -7.86 -11.61 -16.96
CA LEU A 53 -8.45 -11.98 -15.68
C LEU A 53 -7.51 -11.80 -14.46
N MET A 54 -6.36 -11.16 -14.65
CA MET A 54 -5.44 -10.79 -13.56
C MET A 54 -5.66 -9.35 -13.17
N LEU A 55 -5.68 -9.10 -11.87
CA LEU A 55 -5.94 -7.78 -11.31
C LEU A 55 -4.64 -7.02 -11.09
N GLY A 56 -4.63 -5.75 -11.52
CA GLY A 56 -3.65 -4.77 -11.13
C GLY A 56 -4.25 -3.84 -10.09
N ASP A 57 -3.56 -3.67 -8.99
CA ASP A 57 -3.95 -2.84 -7.88
C ASP A 57 -2.83 -1.83 -7.63
N VAL A 58 -3.12 -0.57 -7.85
CA VAL A 58 -2.12 0.50 -7.72
C VAL A 58 -2.78 1.72 -7.10
N SER A 59 -2.32 2.09 -5.94
CA SER A 59 -2.70 3.36 -5.35
C SER A 59 -1.52 4.32 -5.27
N HIS A 60 -1.80 5.60 -5.32
CA HIS A 60 -0.81 6.65 -5.13
C HIS A 60 -1.40 7.86 -4.44
N ASN A 61 -0.53 8.59 -3.74
CA ASN A 61 -0.91 9.83 -3.11
C ASN A 61 -0.27 11.03 -3.81
N ALA A 62 -1.00 12.13 -3.78
CA ALA A 62 -0.44 13.45 -4.00
C ALA A 62 -0.65 14.32 -2.76
N ILE A 63 0.11 15.38 -2.63
CA ILE A 63 -0.12 16.46 -1.67
C ILE A 63 -0.23 17.78 -2.42
N MET A 64 -1.22 18.58 -2.06
CA MET A 64 -1.45 19.87 -2.68
C MET A 64 -0.59 20.94 -1.98
N GLY A 65 0.57 21.23 -2.55
CA GLY A 65 1.61 22.08 -1.97
C GLY A 65 2.66 21.31 -1.18
N GLN A 66 3.61 22.04 -0.57
CA GLN A 66 4.67 21.42 0.22
C GLN A 66 4.12 20.82 1.52
N PRO A 67 4.55 19.62 1.91
CA PRO A 67 4.15 19.01 3.17
C PRO A 67 4.65 19.83 4.36
N ASP A 68 3.83 20.03 5.36
CA ASP A 68 4.25 20.55 6.65
C ASP A 68 5.08 19.53 7.46
N ALA A 69 5.54 19.92 8.65
CA ALA A 69 6.41 19.09 9.48
C ALA A 69 5.73 17.80 9.97
N ASP A 70 4.43 17.82 10.25
CA ASP A 70 3.71 16.63 10.72
C ASP A 70 3.36 15.71 9.56
N GLN A 71 3.00 16.28 8.41
CA GLN A 71 2.83 15.53 7.18
C GLN A 71 4.13 14.84 6.74
N ARG A 72 5.28 15.53 6.85
CA ARG A 72 6.60 14.95 6.56
C ARG A 72 6.91 13.75 7.45
N LYS A 73 6.58 13.79 8.73
CA LYS A 73 6.76 12.63 9.64
C LYS A 73 5.95 11.42 9.18
N VAL A 74 4.70 11.64 8.74
CA VAL A 74 3.84 10.55 8.24
C VAL A 74 4.39 9.99 6.93
N ILE A 75 4.86 10.87 6.02
CA ILE A 75 5.50 10.46 4.76
C ILE A 75 6.76 9.63 5.04
N ASP A 76 7.65 10.13 5.89
CA ASP A 76 8.90 9.43 6.23
C ASP A 76 8.66 8.06 6.84
N ALA A 77 7.69 7.96 7.76
CA ALA A 77 7.29 6.69 8.35
C ALA A 77 6.78 5.71 7.30
N TYR A 78 5.96 6.19 6.37
CA TYR A 78 5.43 5.40 5.26
C TYR A 78 6.56 4.89 4.34
N VAL A 79 7.35 5.81 3.78
CA VAL A 79 8.41 5.50 2.80
C VAL A 79 9.39 4.48 3.38
N LYS A 80 9.93 4.74 4.57
CA LYS A 80 10.90 3.86 5.21
C LYS A 80 10.33 2.50 5.60
N THR A 81 9.02 2.42 5.89
CA THR A 81 8.37 1.12 6.12
C THR A 81 8.28 0.31 4.83
N CYS A 82 7.90 0.95 3.71
CA CYS A 82 7.87 0.29 2.41
C CYS A 82 9.26 -0.18 1.97
N GLU A 83 10.27 0.68 2.10
CA GLU A 83 11.68 0.33 1.82
C GLU A 83 12.15 -0.86 2.68
N ARG A 84 11.75 -0.88 3.97
CA ARG A 84 12.07 -2.00 4.86
C ARG A 84 11.44 -3.31 4.40
N ILE A 85 10.20 -3.29 3.92
CA ILE A 85 9.55 -4.48 3.35
C ILE A 85 10.36 -4.99 2.15
N VAL A 86 10.71 -4.11 1.19
CA VAL A 86 11.53 -4.47 0.03
C VAL A 86 12.87 -5.05 0.45
N GLU A 87 13.52 -4.50 1.46
CA GLU A 87 14.81 -4.97 1.96
C GLU A 87 14.73 -6.38 2.54
N VAL A 88 13.70 -6.70 3.32
CA VAL A 88 13.67 -7.94 4.11
C VAL A 88 12.90 -9.08 3.46
N MET A 89 12.05 -8.79 2.49
CA MET A 89 11.23 -9.80 1.81
C MET A 89 12.06 -10.58 0.79
N ARG A 90 12.34 -11.84 1.09
CA ARG A 90 13.24 -12.70 0.31
C ARG A 90 12.67 -14.11 0.25
N PRO A 91 12.99 -14.89 -0.81
CA PRO A 91 12.62 -16.29 -0.87
C PRO A 91 13.22 -17.08 0.31
N GLY A 92 12.51 -18.09 0.78
CA GLY A 92 12.90 -18.96 1.88
C GLY A 92 12.59 -18.43 3.28
N LYS A 93 12.23 -17.15 3.43
CA LYS A 93 11.68 -16.62 4.70
C LYS A 93 10.20 -16.91 4.80
N THR A 94 9.67 -16.90 6.01
CA THR A 94 8.22 -16.93 6.20
C THR A 94 7.62 -15.52 6.20
N LEU A 95 6.34 -15.41 5.86
CA LEU A 95 5.62 -14.13 5.96
C LEU A 95 5.62 -13.58 7.38
N GLY A 96 5.55 -14.47 8.38
CA GLY A 96 5.61 -14.10 9.79
C GLY A 96 6.96 -13.51 10.20
N GLU A 97 8.08 -14.09 9.74
CA GLU A 97 9.42 -13.54 9.99
C GLU A 97 9.58 -12.14 9.39
N VAL A 98 9.11 -11.97 8.15
CA VAL A 98 9.15 -10.66 7.48
C VAL A 98 8.23 -9.67 8.20
N GLY A 99 6.98 -10.06 8.49
CA GLY A 99 6.01 -9.22 9.18
C GLY A 99 6.50 -8.77 10.56
N LYS A 100 7.06 -9.69 11.35
CA LYS A 100 7.68 -9.39 12.64
C LYS A 100 8.83 -8.40 12.52
N ASN A 101 9.73 -8.62 11.55
CA ASN A 101 10.86 -7.72 11.32
C ASN A 101 10.41 -6.29 10.99
N VAL A 102 9.40 -6.14 10.11
CA VAL A 102 8.85 -4.84 9.74
C VAL A 102 8.15 -4.19 10.95
N ARG A 103 7.38 -4.95 11.74
CA ARG A 103 6.73 -4.44 12.94
C ARG A 103 7.74 -3.94 13.97
N GLU A 104 8.80 -4.71 14.24
CA GLU A 104 9.88 -4.30 15.15
C GLU A 104 10.58 -3.02 14.67
N PHE A 105 10.77 -2.88 13.35
CA PHE A 105 11.30 -1.67 12.74
C PHE A 105 10.37 -0.47 12.98
N VAL A 106 9.08 -0.62 12.73
CA VAL A 106 8.06 0.42 12.95
C VAL A 106 8.01 0.86 14.42
N VAL A 107 7.96 -0.09 15.35
CA VAL A 107 7.91 0.18 16.81
C VAL A 107 9.18 0.89 17.29
N ARG A 108 10.35 0.42 16.87
CA ARG A 108 11.64 1.02 17.26
C ARG A 108 11.78 2.47 16.82
N ASN A 109 11.14 2.86 15.72
CA ASN A 109 11.12 4.24 15.23
C ASN A 109 9.95 5.07 15.79
N GLY A 110 9.09 4.50 16.65
CA GLY A 110 7.94 5.19 17.22
C GLY A 110 6.80 5.46 16.23
N TRP A 111 6.72 4.68 15.13
CA TRP A 111 5.75 4.85 14.06
C TRP A 111 4.51 3.94 14.20
N ASP A 112 4.44 3.13 15.22
CA ASP A 112 3.31 2.25 15.53
C ASP A 112 1.99 3.00 15.72
N LYS A 113 2.04 4.31 15.97
CA LYS A 113 0.88 5.21 16.01
C LYS A 113 0.33 5.55 14.63
N PHE A 114 1.16 5.51 13.60
CA PHE A 114 0.81 5.91 12.23
C PHE A 114 0.58 4.71 11.32
N ILE A 115 1.46 3.71 11.39
CA ILE A 115 1.52 2.60 10.43
C ILE A 115 0.47 1.55 10.74
N ARG A 116 -0.26 1.14 9.71
CA ARG A 116 -1.27 0.07 9.73
C ARG A 116 -1.07 -0.83 8.52
N GLY A 117 -1.14 -2.15 8.74
CA GLY A 117 -0.99 -3.12 7.67
C GLY A 117 0.36 -3.07 6.95
N PHE A 118 0.65 -4.09 6.18
CA PHE A 118 1.89 -4.16 5.39
C PHE A 118 1.64 -4.58 3.94
N GLY A 119 0.43 -5.05 3.65
CA GLY A 119 0.05 -5.48 2.31
C GLY A 119 -0.71 -6.79 2.27
N HIS A 120 -0.94 -7.28 1.05
CA HIS A 120 -1.75 -8.46 0.77
C HIS A 120 -1.27 -9.16 -0.51
N GLY A 121 -1.74 -10.38 -0.73
CA GLY A 121 -1.57 -11.06 -2.02
C GLY A 121 -2.43 -10.42 -3.10
N ILE A 122 -2.06 -10.64 -4.35
CA ILE A 122 -2.78 -10.17 -5.53
C ILE A 122 -2.73 -11.22 -6.64
N GLY A 123 -3.83 -11.36 -7.37
CA GLY A 123 -3.95 -12.30 -8.48
C GLY A 123 -5.25 -12.09 -9.24
N HIS A 124 -6.14 -13.06 -9.20
CA HIS A 124 -7.49 -12.93 -9.79
C HIS A 124 -8.42 -12.03 -8.96
N ALA A 125 -8.15 -11.92 -7.66
CA ALA A 125 -8.80 -10.96 -6.77
C ALA A 125 -7.83 -9.85 -6.39
N GLY A 126 -8.32 -8.64 -6.20
CA GLY A 126 -7.50 -7.49 -5.80
C GLY A 126 -6.91 -7.66 -4.42
N HIS A 127 -7.66 -8.30 -3.51
CA HIS A 127 -7.16 -8.69 -2.21
C HIS A 127 -7.22 -10.20 -2.07
N GLU A 128 -6.10 -10.86 -2.32
CA GLU A 128 -5.93 -12.26 -1.93
C GLU A 128 -5.36 -12.28 -0.50
N TRP A 129 -6.26 -12.36 0.47
CA TRP A 129 -5.90 -12.28 1.89
C TRP A 129 -5.10 -13.47 2.40
N TYR A 130 -4.97 -14.50 1.61
CA TYR A 130 -4.25 -15.71 1.98
C TYR A 130 -3.41 -16.21 0.80
N PRO A 131 -2.06 -16.18 0.91
CA PRO A 131 -1.28 -15.67 2.03
C PRO A 131 -1.15 -14.14 2.02
N THR A 132 -0.96 -13.51 3.20
CA THR A 132 -0.75 -12.07 3.34
C THR A 132 0.39 -11.76 4.31
N LEU A 133 1.09 -10.65 4.07
CA LEU A 133 2.23 -10.23 4.89
C LEU A 133 1.78 -9.79 6.29
N THR A 134 1.98 -10.66 7.27
CA THR A 134 1.64 -10.39 8.67
C THR A 134 2.39 -11.34 9.61
N ASP A 135 2.63 -10.90 10.83
CA ASP A 135 3.12 -11.71 11.95
C ASP A 135 1.96 -12.21 12.85
N VAL A 136 0.73 -11.83 12.53
CA VAL A 136 -0.47 -12.21 13.30
C VAL A 136 -1.19 -13.36 12.62
N LYS A 137 -1.45 -14.43 13.37
CA LYS A 137 -2.24 -15.58 12.90
C LYS A 137 -3.70 -15.34 13.19
N ILE A 138 -4.49 -15.14 12.14
CA ILE A 138 -5.95 -15.09 12.20
C ILE A 138 -6.46 -16.33 11.47
N PRO A 139 -7.20 -17.22 12.13
CA PRO A 139 -7.70 -18.46 11.52
C PRO A 139 -8.43 -18.16 10.20
N HIS A 140 -8.08 -18.91 9.15
CA HIS A 140 -8.64 -18.80 7.79
C HIS A 140 -8.41 -17.47 7.06
N CYS A 141 -7.67 -16.52 7.66
CA CYS A 141 -7.40 -15.19 7.06
C CYS A 141 -5.93 -14.93 6.79
N THR A 142 -5.03 -15.46 7.63
CA THR A 142 -3.58 -15.20 7.49
C THR A 142 -2.78 -16.49 7.68
N ASN A 143 -1.62 -16.57 7.04
CA ASN A 143 -0.68 -17.68 7.19
C ASN A 143 0.75 -17.15 7.41
N PRO A 144 1.12 -16.80 8.65
CA PRO A 144 2.47 -16.35 8.95
C PRO A 144 3.54 -17.45 8.71
N ASP A 145 3.15 -18.72 8.73
CA ASP A 145 4.05 -19.85 8.51
C ASP A 145 4.31 -20.13 7.01
N TYR A 146 3.64 -19.39 6.11
CA TYR A 146 3.85 -19.53 4.67
C TYR A 146 5.28 -19.17 4.29
N VAL A 147 5.99 -20.11 3.67
CA VAL A 147 7.34 -19.89 3.13
C VAL A 147 7.23 -19.16 1.80
N ILE A 148 7.89 -18.04 1.71
CA ILE A 148 7.91 -17.21 0.50
C ILE A 148 8.74 -17.95 -0.57
N GLU A 149 8.12 -18.23 -1.70
CA GLU A 149 8.73 -18.92 -2.83
C GLU A 149 8.96 -17.95 -4.00
N PRO A 150 9.87 -18.26 -4.93
CA PRO A 150 9.96 -17.54 -6.20
C PRO A 150 8.62 -17.53 -6.94
N ASN A 151 8.34 -16.45 -7.66
CA ASN A 151 7.07 -16.13 -8.32
C ASN A 151 5.89 -15.79 -7.38
N TYR A 152 6.10 -15.76 -6.06
CA TYR A 152 5.12 -15.16 -5.16
C TYR A 152 5.05 -13.65 -5.39
N MET A 153 3.84 -13.10 -5.48
CA MET A 153 3.61 -11.67 -5.61
C MET A 153 2.92 -11.11 -4.36
N GLN A 154 3.57 -10.12 -3.77
CA GLN A 154 3.06 -9.36 -2.64
C GLN A 154 2.72 -7.94 -3.08
N MET A 155 1.52 -7.49 -2.82
CA MET A 155 1.23 -6.07 -2.85
C MET A 155 1.77 -5.42 -1.57
N ILE A 156 2.74 -4.52 -1.69
CA ILE A 156 3.12 -3.63 -0.59
C ILE A 156 2.02 -2.59 -0.48
N ALA A 157 1.22 -2.66 0.57
CA ALA A 157 0.08 -1.78 0.81
C ALA A 157 0.10 -1.30 2.26
N VAL A 158 1.15 -0.55 2.58
CA VAL A 158 1.27 0.10 3.89
C VAL A 158 0.26 1.24 3.97
N THR A 159 -0.43 1.34 5.08
CA THR A 159 -1.25 2.51 5.40
C THR A 159 -0.55 3.31 6.50
N ALA A 160 -0.30 4.58 6.24
CA ALA A 160 0.21 5.52 7.24
C ALA A 160 -0.77 6.66 7.40
N ASN A 161 -1.35 6.83 8.59
CA ASN A 161 -2.35 7.85 8.82
C ASN A 161 -2.32 8.42 10.23
N GLN A 162 -2.64 9.71 10.31
CA GLN A 162 -2.79 10.44 11.58
C GLN A 162 -3.99 11.37 11.48
N VAL A 163 -4.91 11.23 12.42
CA VAL A 163 -6.07 12.12 12.53
C VAL A 163 -5.60 13.57 12.72
N GLY A 164 -6.17 14.49 11.95
CA GLY A 164 -5.81 15.91 11.96
C GLY A 164 -4.62 16.28 11.07
N VAL A 165 -3.89 15.30 10.52
CA VAL A 165 -2.73 15.52 9.64
C VAL A 165 -3.00 15.04 8.22
N GLY A 166 -3.33 13.75 8.07
CA GLY A 166 -3.56 13.14 6.78
C GLY A 166 -3.22 11.65 6.77
N GLY A 167 -3.39 11.03 5.61
CA GLY A 167 -3.07 9.63 5.41
C GLY A 167 -2.53 9.33 4.03
N LEU A 168 -1.67 8.33 3.99
CA LEU A 168 -1.03 7.77 2.80
C LEU A 168 -1.38 6.29 2.70
N ARG A 169 -1.68 5.88 1.48
CA ARG A 169 -1.74 4.48 1.07
C ARG A 169 -1.30 4.43 -0.39
N MET A 170 -0.13 3.89 -0.60
CA MET A 170 0.40 3.70 -1.96
C MET A 170 0.75 2.23 -2.12
N GLU A 171 0.28 1.64 -3.19
CA GLU A 171 0.42 0.21 -3.43
C GLU A 171 1.40 -0.07 -4.54
N ARG A 172 2.29 -1.03 -4.29
CA ARG A 172 3.35 -1.43 -5.23
C ARG A 172 3.48 -2.94 -5.26
N PRO A 173 3.33 -3.56 -6.42
CA PRO A 173 3.55 -5.00 -6.57
C PRO A 173 5.03 -5.34 -6.48
N LEU A 174 5.35 -6.27 -5.59
CA LEU A 174 6.67 -6.83 -5.36
C LEU A 174 6.68 -8.30 -5.77
N LEU A 175 7.43 -8.63 -6.80
CA LEU A 175 7.64 -9.99 -7.28
C LEU A 175 8.84 -10.59 -6.56
N ILE A 176 8.68 -11.79 -6.00
CA ILE A 176 9.79 -12.57 -5.45
C ILE A 176 10.48 -13.34 -6.58
N THR A 177 11.79 -13.18 -6.68
CA THR A 177 12.65 -13.86 -7.65
C THR A 177 13.43 -15.02 -7.00
N GLU A 178 14.17 -15.79 -7.76
CA GLU A 178 15.02 -16.88 -7.23
C GLU A 178 16.03 -16.42 -6.17
N THR A 179 16.52 -15.19 -6.27
CA THR A 179 17.60 -14.67 -5.40
C THR A 179 17.22 -13.43 -4.59
N GLY A 180 16.01 -12.90 -4.78
CA GLY A 180 15.62 -11.65 -4.14
C GLY A 180 14.19 -11.23 -4.44
N ASN A 181 14.03 -9.99 -4.82
CA ASN A 181 12.74 -9.44 -5.24
C ASN A 181 12.91 -8.32 -6.25
N GLU A 182 11.81 -7.95 -6.92
CA GLU A 182 11.73 -6.88 -7.90
C GLU A 182 10.42 -6.11 -7.72
N LEU A 183 10.52 -4.78 -7.65
CA LEU A 183 9.34 -3.90 -7.73
C LEU A 183 8.90 -3.78 -9.20
N LEU A 184 7.68 -4.21 -9.51
CA LEU A 184 7.14 -4.12 -10.86
C LEU A 184 6.66 -2.70 -11.21
N SER A 185 6.42 -1.85 -10.23
CA SER A 185 6.06 -0.44 -10.43
C SER A 185 7.29 0.45 -10.38
N LYS A 186 7.38 1.39 -11.33
CA LYS A 186 8.42 2.43 -11.37
C LYS A 186 8.07 3.68 -10.55
N MET A 187 6.85 3.74 -9.99
CA MET A 187 6.43 4.88 -9.19
C MET A 187 7.13 4.89 -7.83
N PRO A 188 7.56 6.05 -7.32
CA PRO A 188 8.22 6.15 -6.02
C PRO A 188 7.24 5.86 -4.88
N PHE A 189 7.77 5.60 -3.68
CA PHE A 189 6.99 5.56 -2.43
C PHE A 189 6.71 6.97 -1.85
N GLU A 190 7.29 8.01 -2.42
CA GLU A 190 6.99 9.40 -2.06
C GLU A 190 5.70 9.87 -2.75
N PRO A 191 4.83 10.63 -2.07
CA PRO A 191 3.69 11.26 -2.72
C PRO A 191 4.15 12.33 -3.72
N TRP A 192 3.34 12.55 -4.74
CA TRP A 192 3.57 13.67 -5.65
C TRP A 192 3.27 15.00 -4.97
N VAL A 193 4.19 15.95 -5.06
CA VAL A 193 3.93 17.33 -4.62
C VAL A 193 3.38 18.12 -5.82
N ILE A 194 2.15 18.59 -5.68
CA ILE A 194 1.45 19.37 -6.72
C ILE A 194 1.49 20.83 -6.31
N GLU A 195 2.32 21.60 -6.94
CA GLU A 195 2.38 23.06 -6.78
C GLU A 195 1.37 23.73 -7.74
N ARG A 196 0.90 24.92 -7.35
CA ARG A 196 -0.02 25.72 -8.19
C ARG A 196 0.72 26.34 -9.37
#